data_60ae43ceb579d1d9bffe52f3425687a9
#
_entry.id   60ae43ceb579d1d9bffe52f3425687a9
#
_cell.length_a   1.000
_cell.length_b   1.000
_cell.length_c   1.000
_cell.angle_alpha   90.00
_cell.angle_beta   90.00
_cell.angle_gamma   90.00
#
_symmetry.space_group_name_H-M   'P 1'
#
loop_
_entity.id
_entity.type
_entity.pdbx_description
1 polymer ?
#
loop_
_entity_poly.entity_id
_entity_poly.type
_entity_poly.pdbx_seq_one_letter_code
_entity_poly.pdbx_strand_id
1 'polypeptide(L)'
;MEFIDFPALARGQSLDLIFPGWAEGERVAFYSPHDDDAALGAGYLIQAVLAQGGRPFVLVFCRGDAGYSTVEGKPAIVALRKQETLRAYAELGVAGTDILHLSAPDFGLMPFVGRAAGGKKQLFDRFVAFLRKERISRVVFTSGNFEHWDHTAVFYEGVYTSPQAGDPILADLGPPSSIRSYVAYSVWGDFEPAGGVASRGLRADKGILAEPADEAKVGRALQAFRSQDRIMQQTVAARRSRRRSDEGYLELYRTVCIRSSIDYRPYVSVLKNCRRI
;
A
#
# COMPACT_ATOMS: atom_id res chain seq x y z
N MET A 1 8.39 18.02 0.18
CA MET A 1 7.14 17.37 -0.35
C MET A 1 5.93 18.18 0.06
N GLU A 2 4.91 18.26 -0.79
CA GLU A 2 3.60 18.81 -0.48
C GLU A 2 2.53 17.74 -0.66
N PHE A 3 1.49 17.81 0.18
CA PHE A 3 0.38 16.87 0.19
C PHE A 3 -0.86 17.54 -0.38
N ILE A 4 -1.67 16.81 -1.10
CA ILE A 4 -2.83 17.31 -1.83
C ILE A 4 -4.05 16.49 -1.48
N ASP A 5 -5.15 17.16 -1.15
CA ASP A 5 -6.49 16.62 -1.06
C ASP A 5 -7.30 17.18 -2.24
N PHE A 6 -7.50 16.38 -3.29
CA PHE A 6 -8.17 16.84 -4.51
C PHE A 6 -9.64 17.20 -4.30
N PRO A 7 -10.46 16.41 -3.57
CA PRO A 7 -11.83 16.78 -3.26
C PRO A 7 -11.98 18.08 -2.48
N ALA A 8 -11.08 18.33 -1.52
CA ALA A 8 -11.08 19.55 -0.73
C ALA A 8 -10.40 20.74 -1.43
N LEU A 9 -9.76 20.52 -2.57
CA LEU A 9 -8.89 21.47 -3.27
C LEU A 9 -7.84 22.08 -2.32
N ALA A 10 -7.33 21.26 -1.39
CA ALA A 10 -6.37 21.66 -0.37
C ALA A 10 -4.97 21.17 -0.70
N ARG A 11 -3.95 22.00 -0.46
CA ARG A 11 -2.53 21.68 -0.63
C ARG A 11 -1.75 22.23 0.56
N GLY A 12 -0.78 21.45 1.07
CA GLY A 12 0.02 21.88 2.22
C GLY A 12 1.11 20.90 2.58
N GLN A 13 1.78 21.15 3.70
CA GLN A 13 2.92 20.35 4.16
C GLN A 13 2.58 19.33 5.25
N SER A 14 1.33 19.26 5.67
CA SER A 14 0.88 18.31 6.69
C SER A 14 0.40 16.99 6.09
N LEU A 15 0.92 15.88 6.59
CA LEU A 15 0.46 14.54 6.22
C LEU A 15 -0.99 14.26 6.64
N ASP A 16 -1.60 15.16 7.42
CA ASP A 16 -3.02 15.15 7.76
C ASP A 16 -3.93 15.18 6.51
N LEU A 17 -3.46 15.77 5.42
CA LEU A 17 -4.17 15.79 4.13
C LEU A 17 -4.30 14.38 3.50
N ILE A 18 -3.36 13.48 3.80
CA ILE A 18 -3.40 12.08 3.34
C ILE A 18 -4.04 11.19 4.41
N PHE A 19 -3.66 11.38 5.67
CA PHE A 19 -4.11 10.60 6.81
C PHE A 19 -4.78 11.51 7.85
N PRO A 20 -6.08 11.78 7.74
CA PRO A 20 -6.78 12.66 8.68
C PRO A 20 -6.53 12.29 10.14
N GLY A 21 -6.24 13.29 10.97
CA GLY A 21 -5.85 13.12 12.36
C GLY A 21 -4.43 12.56 12.54
N TRP A 22 -3.51 12.88 11.62
CA TRP A 22 -2.10 12.47 11.72
C TRP A 22 -1.46 12.99 13.00
N ALA A 23 -0.70 12.13 13.66
CA ALA A 23 0.10 12.49 14.82
C ALA A 23 1.49 11.84 14.72
N GLU A 24 2.49 12.48 15.34
CA GLU A 24 3.83 11.90 15.49
C GLU A 24 3.77 10.56 16.22
N GLY A 25 4.62 9.62 15.83
CA GLY A 25 4.66 8.27 16.38
C GLY A 25 3.67 7.29 15.77
N GLU A 26 2.86 7.71 14.79
CA GLU A 26 1.97 6.81 14.07
C GLU A 26 2.73 5.72 13.32
N ARG A 27 2.13 4.54 13.25
CA ARG A 27 2.70 3.35 12.62
C ARG A 27 1.90 3.00 11.36
N VAL A 28 2.59 3.04 10.23
CA VAL A 28 1.98 2.85 8.90
C VAL A 28 2.52 1.58 8.27
N ALA A 29 1.63 0.65 7.91
CA ALA A 29 2.01 -0.55 7.19
C ALA A 29 1.80 -0.37 5.68
N PHE A 30 2.86 -0.57 4.91
CA PHE A 30 2.86 -0.57 3.45
C PHE A 30 2.86 -2.02 2.96
N TYR A 31 1.79 -2.43 2.29
CA TYR A 31 1.64 -3.77 1.75
C TYR A 31 2.23 -3.82 0.36
N SER A 32 3.25 -4.62 0.18
CA SER A 32 3.95 -4.83 -1.08
C SER A 32 3.68 -6.25 -1.56
N PRO A 33 2.89 -6.44 -2.63
CA PRO A 33 2.70 -7.78 -3.21
C PRO A 33 4.02 -8.47 -3.50
N HIS A 34 4.88 -7.82 -4.27
CA HIS A 34 6.26 -8.22 -4.50
C HIS A 34 7.23 -7.26 -3.80
N ASP A 35 8.48 -7.53 -3.87
CA ASP A 35 9.52 -6.82 -3.11
C ASP A 35 9.63 -5.33 -3.43
N ASP A 36 9.30 -4.91 -4.64
CA ASP A 36 9.53 -3.58 -5.22
C ASP A 36 8.29 -2.69 -5.29
N ASP A 37 7.09 -3.27 -5.15
CA ASP A 37 5.83 -2.57 -5.43
C ASP A 37 5.57 -1.35 -4.55
N ALA A 38 5.81 -1.46 -3.24
CA ALA A 38 5.60 -0.32 -2.34
C ALA A 38 6.65 0.79 -2.57
N ALA A 39 7.87 0.46 -2.98
CA ALA A 39 8.86 1.45 -3.38
C ALA A 39 8.48 2.14 -4.70
N LEU A 40 7.92 1.38 -5.66
CA LEU A 40 7.43 1.89 -6.94
C LEU A 40 6.16 2.76 -6.78
N GLY A 41 5.20 2.31 -5.99
CA GLY A 41 3.86 2.90 -5.91
C GLY A 41 3.66 3.90 -4.79
N ALA A 42 4.43 3.79 -3.69
CA ALA A 42 4.26 4.58 -2.47
C ALA A 42 5.60 5.09 -1.89
N GLY A 43 6.63 5.22 -2.72
CA GLY A 43 7.97 5.61 -2.27
C GLY A 43 8.03 7.00 -1.65
N TYR A 44 7.22 7.95 -2.10
CA TYR A 44 7.15 9.28 -1.48
C TYR A 44 6.41 9.23 -0.16
N LEU A 45 5.33 8.45 -0.06
CA LEU A 45 4.57 8.34 1.18
C LEU A 45 5.40 7.66 2.28
N ILE A 46 6.24 6.66 1.96
CA ILE A 46 7.20 6.08 2.92
C ILE A 46 8.13 7.16 3.48
N GLN A 47 8.72 7.98 2.60
CA GLN A 47 9.60 9.08 3.01
C GLN A 47 8.84 10.14 3.81
N ALA A 48 7.61 10.47 3.41
CA ALA A 48 6.77 11.44 4.09
C ALA A 48 6.41 10.99 5.52
N VAL A 49 6.08 9.73 5.71
CA VAL A 49 5.81 9.15 7.04
C VAL A 49 7.01 9.32 7.96
N LEU A 50 8.22 9.01 7.49
CA LEU A 50 9.45 9.19 8.27
C LEU A 50 9.70 10.67 8.59
N ALA A 51 9.56 11.55 7.58
CA ALA A 51 9.79 12.98 7.74
C ALA A 51 8.81 13.66 8.72
N GLN A 52 7.62 13.09 8.88
CA GLN A 52 6.56 13.57 9.78
C GLN A 52 6.50 12.76 11.10
N GLY A 53 7.63 12.15 11.50
CA GLY A 53 7.78 11.48 12.79
C GLY A 53 7.04 10.14 12.93
N GLY A 54 6.52 9.56 11.84
CA GLY A 54 5.91 8.24 11.85
C GLY A 54 6.92 7.11 11.62
N ARG A 55 6.45 5.86 11.79
CA ARG A 55 7.26 4.66 11.57
C ARG A 55 6.61 3.82 10.46
N PRO A 56 7.24 3.71 9.28
CA PRO A 56 6.77 2.84 8.21
C PRO A 56 7.20 1.39 8.46
N PHE A 57 6.30 0.46 8.21
CA PHE A 57 6.56 -0.98 8.13
C PHE A 57 6.26 -1.44 6.71
N VAL A 58 7.08 -2.31 6.14
CA VAL A 58 6.85 -2.90 4.82
C VAL A 58 6.53 -4.38 4.97
N LEU A 59 5.37 -4.79 4.45
CA LEU A 59 4.92 -6.17 4.46
C LEU A 59 5.00 -6.71 3.03
N VAL A 60 6.00 -7.55 2.76
CA VAL A 60 6.18 -8.21 1.48
C VAL A 60 5.43 -9.53 1.50
N PHE A 61 4.40 -9.66 0.65
CA PHE A 61 3.51 -10.82 0.67
C PHE A 61 4.09 -12.01 -0.07
N CYS A 62 4.54 -11.83 -1.29
CA CYS A 62 5.15 -12.88 -2.10
C CYS A 62 6.64 -13.02 -1.80
N ARG A 63 7.21 -14.18 -2.10
CA ARG A 63 8.63 -14.48 -1.83
C ARG A 63 9.56 -14.20 -3.01
N GLY A 64 9.04 -13.76 -4.15
CA GLY A 64 9.82 -13.42 -5.34
C GLY A 64 10.34 -14.65 -6.10
N ASP A 65 9.72 -15.83 -5.95
CA ASP A 65 10.22 -17.08 -6.51
C ASP A 65 9.99 -17.24 -8.02
N ALA A 66 9.16 -16.40 -8.62
CA ALA A 66 9.00 -16.32 -10.07
C ALA A 66 9.82 -15.18 -10.72
N GLY A 67 10.52 -14.38 -9.95
CA GLY A 67 11.26 -13.21 -10.43
C GLY A 67 12.64 -13.50 -11.07
N TYR A 68 12.89 -14.72 -11.56
CA TYR A 68 14.16 -15.08 -12.20
C TYR A 68 14.12 -14.82 -13.72
N SER A 69 15.17 -14.19 -14.24
CA SER A 69 15.33 -13.89 -15.68
C SER A 69 16.06 -15.01 -16.46
N THR A 70 16.68 -15.97 -15.77
CA THR A 70 17.35 -17.13 -16.35
C THR A 70 17.07 -18.37 -15.50
N VAL A 71 17.10 -19.56 -16.11
CA VAL A 71 16.84 -20.83 -15.40
C VAL A 71 17.87 -21.06 -14.30
N GLU A 72 19.12 -20.71 -14.54
CA GLU A 72 20.24 -20.85 -13.61
C GLU A 72 20.06 -19.98 -12.37
N GLY A 73 19.40 -18.83 -12.51
CA GLY A 73 19.11 -17.91 -11.39
C GLY A 73 18.02 -18.41 -10.44
N LYS A 74 17.15 -19.33 -10.90
CA LYS A 74 15.98 -19.79 -10.15
C LYS A 74 16.29 -20.29 -8.73
N PRO A 75 17.33 -21.09 -8.46
CA PRO A 75 17.58 -21.61 -7.11
C PRO A 75 17.94 -20.55 -6.08
N ALA A 76 18.54 -19.44 -6.51
CA ALA A 76 19.02 -18.38 -5.62
C ALA A 76 18.08 -17.19 -5.50
N ILE A 77 17.06 -17.08 -6.36
CA ILE A 77 16.28 -15.84 -6.54
C ILE A 77 15.60 -15.35 -5.26
N VAL A 78 15.01 -16.23 -4.47
CA VAL A 78 14.31 -15.88 -3.24
C VAL A 78 15.26 -15.23 -2.21
N ALA A 79 16.45 -15.83 -2.02
CA ALA A 79 17.44 -15.28 -1.10
C ALA A 79 18.00 -13.94 -1.60
N LEU A 80 18.24 -13.84 -2.91
CA LEU A 80 18.74 -12.63 -3.55
C LEU A 80 17.73 -11.49 -3.42
N ARG A 81 16.47 -11.70 -3.79
CA ARG A 81 15.41 -10.68 -3.70
C ARG A 81 15.22 -10.20 -2.27
N LYS A 82 15.27 -11.09 -1.28
CA LYS A 82 15.20 -10.68 0.12
C LYS A 82 16.33 -9.73 0.52
N GLN A 83 17.56 -9.95 0.02
CA GLN A 83 18.69 -9.05 0.27
C GLN A 83 18.52 -7.72 -0.46
N GLU A 84 18.01 -7.75 -1.69
CA GLU A 84 17.74 -6.57 -2.49
C GLU A 84 16.65 -5.70 -1.82
N THR A 85 15.59 -6.33 -1.30
CA THR A 85 14.53 -5.67 -0.52
C THR A 85 15.10 -4.90 0.67
N LEU A 86 15.96 -5.54 1.48
CA LEU A 86 16.58 -4.88 2.63
C LEU A 86 17.39 -3.66 2.22
N ARG A 87 18.16 -3.74 1.12
CA ARG A 87 18.95 -2.61 0.60
C ARG A 87 18.04 -1.50 0.05
N ALA A 88 17.03 -1.87 -0.73
CA ALA A 88 16.11 -0.92 -1.36
C ALA A 88 15.38 -0.08 -0.31
N TYR A 89 14.80 -0.72 0.69
CA TYR A 89 14.05 0.02 1.70
C TYR A 89 14.97 0.75 2.70
N ALA A 90 16.21 0.34 2.89
CA ALA A 90 17.20 1.11 3.62
C ALA A 90 17.50 2.46 2.95
N GLU A 91 17.53 2.54 1.60
CA GLU A 91 17.63 3.80 0.85
C GLU A 91 16.46 4.74 1.11
N LEU A 92 15.27 4.19 1.38
CA LEU A 92 14.09 4.97 1.77
C LEU A 92 14.03 5.28 3.27
N GLY A 93 14.98 4.78 4.07
CA GLY A 93 15.06 5.00 5.52
C GLY A 93 14.29 3.98 6.37
N VAL A 94 13.78 2.90 5.79
CA VAL A 94 13.09 1.84 6.54
C VAL A 94 14.11 0.88 7.15
N ALA A 95 14.02 0.63 8.45
CA ALA A 95 14.90 -0.33 9.11
C ALA A 95 14.57 -1.77 8.68
N GLY A 96 15.58 -2.62 8.55
CA GLY A 96 15.37 -4.03 8.17
C GLY A 96 14.49 -4.82 9.14
N THR A 97 14.44 -4.41 10.41
CA THR A 97 13.54 -4.97 11.43
C THR A 97 12.06 -4.62 11.20
N ASP A 98 11.79 -3.61 10.38
CA ASP A 98 10.45 -3.12 10.06
C ASP A 98 9.93 -3.70 8.72
N ILE A 99 10.66 -4.67 8.17
CA ILE A 99 10.28 -5.40 6.96
C ILE A 99 9.84 -6.81 7.33
N LEU A 100 8.59 -7.14 7.03
CA LEU A 100 8.01 -8.47 7.25
C LEU A 100 7.84 -9.21 5.93
N HIS A 101 8.49 -10.36 5.77
CA HIS A 101 8.26 -11.25 4.64
C HIS A 101 7.22 -12.32 5.01
N LEU A 102 6.10 -12.36 4.29
CA LEU A 102 5.01 -13.31 4.50
C LEU A 102 5.22 -14.61 3.72
N SER A 103 6.01 -14.56 2.64
CA SER A 103 6.55 -15.72 1.90
C SER A 103 5.51 -16.58 1.16
N ALA A 104 4.41 -15.98 0.68
CA ALA A 104 3.52 -16.66 -0.28
C ALA A 104 4.25 -16.87 -1.63
N PRO A 105 3.86 -17.87 -2.44
CA PRO A 105 4.42 -18.03 -3.78
C PRO A 105 3.93 -16.91 -4.70
N ASP A 106 4.81 -16.48 -5.64
CA ASP A 106 4.41 -15.54 -6.70
C ASP A 106 3.35 -16.19 -7.60
N PHE A 107 2.42 -15.40 -8.12
CA PHE A 107 1.23 -15.83 -8.88
C PHE A 107 0.28 -16.77 -8.11
N GLY A 108 0.52 -16.93 -6.81
CA GLY A 108 -0.20 -17.89 -5.98
C GLY A 108 -0.75 -17.31 -4.69
N LEU A 109 -0.80 -15.98 -4.52
CA LEU A 109 -1.24 -15.37 -3.27
C LEU A 109 -2.75 -15.48 -3.04
N MET A 110 -3.59 -15.46 -4.09
CA MET A 110 -5.06 -15.45 -3.97
C MET A 110 -5.63 -16.58 -3.09
N PRO A 111 -5.18 -17.84 -3.17
CA PRO A 111 -5.65 -18.91 -2.30
C PRO A 111 -5.32 -18.71 -0.81
N PHE A 112 -4.42 -17.78 -0.48
CA PHE A 112 -4.02 -17.47 0.90
C PHE A 112 -4.77 -16.29 1.49
N VAL A 113 -5.62 -15.62 0.70
CA VAL A 113 -6.47 -14.52 1.18
C VAL A 113 -7.47 -15.04 2.18
N GLY A 114 -7.53 -14.41 3.36
CA GLY A 114 -8.39 -14.84 4.45
C GLY A 114 -7.84 -16.05 5.22
N ARG A 115 -8.69 -16.64 6.04
CA ARG A 115 -8.33 -17.75 6.93
C ARG A 115 -8.66 -19.09 6.26
N ALA A 116 -7.66 -19.84 5.87
CA ALA A 116 -7.89 -21.16 5.27
C ALA A 116 -8.22 -22.24 6.32
N ALA A 117 -9.00 -23.24 5.91
CA ALA A 117 -9.29 -24.41 6.73
C ALA A 117 -8.05 -25.31 6.89
N GLY A 118 -7.73 -25.77 8.10
CA GLY A 118 -6.68 -26.77 8.31
C GLY A 118 -5.64 -26.52 9.41
N GLY A 119 -5.84 -25.54 10.30
CA GLY A 119 -5.17 -25.48 11.60
C GLY A 119 -3.67 -25.12 11.61
N LYS A 120 -3.03 -24.85 10.47
CA LYS A 120 -1.66 -24.32 10.45
C LYS A 120 -1.72 -22.78 10.51
N LYS A 121 -0.84 -22.15 11.33
CA LYS A 121 -0.70 -20.69 11.35
C LYS A 121 -0.44 -20.19 9.95
N GLN A 122 -1.46 -19.59 9.35
CA GLN A 122 -1.49 -19.20 7.97
C GLN A 122 -1.09 -17.72 7.81
N LEU A 123 -0.99 -17.26 6.59
CA LEU A 123 -0.67 -15.87 6.27
C LEU A 123 -1.59 -14.92 7.03
N PHE A 124 -2.89 -15.19 7.07
CA PHE A 124 -3.89 -14.42 7.82
C PHE A 124 -3.50 -14.23 9.31
N ASP A 125 -3.23 -15.33 10.04
CA ASP A 125 -2.93 -15.26 11.48
C ASP A 125 -1.65 -14.47 11.75
N ARG A 126 -0.59 -14.71 10.95
CA ARG A 126 0.68 -13.97 11.05
C ARG A 126 0.50 -12.48 10.77
N PHE A 127 -0.31 -12.18 9.77
CA PHE A 127 -0.59 -10.83 9.32
C PHE A 127 -1.38 -10.04 10.36
N VAL A 128 -2.52 -10.57 10.85
CA VAL A 128 -3.33 -9.92 11.90
C VAL A 128 -2.55 -9.77 13.21
N ALA A 129 -1.82 -10.82 13.62
CA ALA A 129 -0.97 -10.75 14.81
C ALA A 129 0.10 -9.66 14.70
N PHE A 130 0.70 -9.49 13.52
CA PHE A 130 1.67 -8.42 13.27
C PHE A 130 1.02 -7.03 13.40
N LEU A 131 -0.12 -6.81 12.74
CA LEU A 131 -0.84 -5.52 12.81
C LEU A 131 -1.18 -5.13 14.25
N ARG A 132 -1.61 -6.09 15.07
CA ARG A 132 -1.92 -5.90 16.48
C ARG A 132 -0.67 -5.63 17.31
N LYS A 133 0.34 -6.50 17.19
CA LYS A 133 1.62 -6.38 17.91
C LYS A 133 2.28 -5.03 17.67
N GLU A 134 2.39 -4.64 16.42
CA GLU A 134 3.00 -3.36 16.04
C GLU A 134 2.04 -2.18 16.17
N ARG A 135 0.79 -2.40 16.60
CA ARG A 135 -0.21 -1.33 16.77
C ARG A 135 -0.32 -0.46 15.51
N ILE A 136 -0.42 -1.10 14.35
CA ILE A 136 -0.56 -0.40 13.08
C ILE A 136 -1.83 0.44 13.11
N SER A 137 -1.69 1.74 12.81
CA SER A 137 -2.80 2.70 12.83
C SER A 137 -3.27 3.13 11.44
N ARG A 138 -2.42 2.93 10.43
CA ARG A 138 -2.69 3.29 9.03
C ARG A 138 -2.18 2.18 8.12
N VAL A 139 -2.88 1.89 7.03
CA VAL A 139 -2.45 0.93 6.02
C VAL A 139 -2.48 1.52 4.63
N VAL A 140 -1.48 1.14 3.84
CA VAL A 140 -1.29 1.56 2.45
C VAL A 140 -1.09 0.28 1.63
N PHE A 141 -1.92 0.04 0.62
CA PHE A 141 -1.91 -1.20 -0.16
C PHE A 141 -2.21 -0.95 -1.64
N THR A 142 -2.01 -1.95 -2.48
CA THR A 142 -2.24 -1.85 -3.93
C THR A 142 -3.70 -1.61 -4.26
N SER A 143 -3.97 -0.94 -5.38
CA SER A 143 -5.32 -0.59 -5.83
C SER A 143 -6.20 -1.79 -6.19
N GLY A 144 -5.60 -2.94 -6.50
CA GLY A 144 -6.29 -4.12 -7.00
C GLY A 144 -6.90 -3.95 -8.40
N ASN A 145 -6.58 -2.88 -9.11
CA ASN A 145 -7.19 -2.51 -10.39
C ASN A 145 -6.37 -3.05 -11.57
N PHE A 146 -6.66 -4.28 -12.00
CA PHE A 146 -6.15 -4.91 -13.22
C PHE A 146 -4.62 -4.86 -13.45
N GLU A 147 -3.83 -4.70 -12.39
CA GLU A 147 -2.37 -4.69 -12.50
C GLU A 147 -1.79 -6.10 -12.54
N HIS A 148 -1.92 -6.81 -11.45
CA HIS A 148 -1.39 -8.17 -11.28
C HIS A 148 -2.31 -8.96 -10.34
N TRP A 149 -2.33 -10.29 -10.51
CA TRP A 149 -3.16 -11.18 -9.70
C TRP A 149 -2.84 -11.08 -8.19
N ASP A 150 -1.56 -11.02 -7.85
CA ASP A 150 -1.13 -10.88 -6.46
C ASP A 150 -1.42 -9.47 -5.90
N HIS A 151 -1.44 -8.41 -6.74
CA HIS A 151 -1.87 -7.08 -6.33
C HIS A 151 -3.35 -7.07 -5.93
N THR A 152 -4.20 -7.78 -6.69
CA THR A 152 -5.61 -7.96 -6.34
C THR A 152 -5.77 -8.72 -5.02
N ALA A 153 -4.97 -9.75 -4.78
CA ALA A 153 -4.99 -10.48 -3.51
C ALA A 153 -4.60 -9.59 -2.33
N VAL A 154 -3.54 -8.76 -2.47
CA VAL A 154 -3.14 -7.80 -1.44
C VAL A 154 -4.18 -6.72 -1.22
N PHE A 155 -4.89 -6.28 -2.26
CA PHE A 155 -6.04 -5.39 -2.10
C PHE A 155 -7.11 -6.03 -1.21
N TYR A 156 -7.46 -7.31 -1.41
CA TYR A 156 -8.42 -8.00 -0.58
C TYR A 156 -7.92 -8.16 0.87
N GLU A 157 -6.63 -8.41 1.09
CA GLU A 157 -6.04 -8.41 2.43
C GLU A 157 -6.16 -7.02 3.09
N GLY A 158 -5.94 -5.96 2.35
CA GLY A 158 -6.14 -4.58 2.81
C GLY A 158 -7.59 -4.31 3.24
N VAL A 159 -8.55 -4.72 2.41
CA VAL A 159 -9.97 -4.38 2.59
C VAL A 159 -10.67 -5.30 3.59
N TYR A 160 -10.37 -6.60 3.59
CA TYR A 160 -11.13 -7.59 4.36
C TYR A 160 -10.38 -8.12 5.57
N THR A 161 -9.05 -8.30 5.49
CA THR A 161 -8.26 -8.88 6.58
C THR A 161 -7.75 -7.81 7.55
N SER A 162 -7.24 -6.68 7.05
CA SER A 162 -6.70 -5.63 7.92
C SER A 162 -7.68 -5.13 8.98
N PRO A 163 -8.98 -4.92 8.68
CA PRO A 163 -9.94 -4.48 9.69
C PRO A 163 -10.12 -5.45 10.86
N GLN A 164 -9.77 -6.73 10.68
CA GLN A 164 -9.84 -7.74 11.75
C GLN A 164 -8.83 -7.45 12.88
N ALA A 165 -7.80 -6.64 12.61
CA ALA A 165 -6.87 -6.20 13.64
C ALA A 165 -7.57 -5.41 14.76
N GLY A 166 -8.63 -4.64 14.41
CA GLY A 166 -9.41 -3.85 15.35
C GLY A 166 -10.55 -4.60 16.04
N ASP A 167 -10.90 -5.79 15.57
CA ASP A 167 -12.04 -6.53 16.11
C ASP A 167 -11.68 -7.25 17.43
N PRO A 168 -12.60 -7.31 18.41
CA PRO A 168 -12.39 -8.00 19.68
C PRO A 168 -12.55 -9.53 19.58
N ILE A 169 -12.23 -10.11 18.44
CA ILE A 169 -12.22 -11.55 18.17
C ILE A 169 -10.78 -12.02 17.91
N LEU A 170 -10.55 -13.32 17.77
CA LEU A 170 -9.21 -13.87 17.55
C LEU A 170 -8.22 -13.41 18.64
N ALA A 171 -8.62 -13.59 19.90
CA ALA A 171 -7.89 -13.08 21.07
C ALA A 171 -6.49 -13.68 21.23
N ASP A 172 -6.26 -14.86 20.65
CA ASP A 172 -4.98 -15.56 20.59
C ASP A 172 -3.95 -14.85 19.67
N LEU A 173 -4.39 -13.92 18.83
CA LEU A 173 -3.53 -13.11 17.97
C LEU A 173 -3.09 -11.77 18.62
N GLY A 174 -3.40 -11.58 19.90
CA GLY A 174 -3.07 -10.38 20.66
C GLY A 174 -4.23 -9.38 20.81
N PRO A 175 -4.03 -8.32 21.63
CA PRO A 175 -5.06 -7.31 21.87
C PRO A 175 -5.43 -6.55 20.60
N PRO A 176 -6.71 -6.18 20.40
CA PRO A 176 -7.15 -5.42 19.24
C PRO A 176 -6.40 -4.10 19.06
N SER A 177 -6.14 -3.73 17.82
CA SER A 177 -5.53 -2.46 17.43
C SER A 177 -6.26 -1.88 16.21
N SER A 178 -6.94 -0.75 16.40
CA SER A 178 -7.75 -0.14 15.34
C SER A 178 -6.91 0.56 14.29
N ILE A 179 -7.20 0.26 13.03
CA ILE A 179 -6.66 0.96 11.87
C ILE A 179 -7.60 2.10 11.51
N ARG A 180 -7.08 3.33 11.42
CA ARG A 180 -7.85 4.56 11.24
C ARG A 180 -7.93 5.04 9.79
N SER A 181 -6.97 4.65 8.94
CA SER A 181 -6.97 5.03 7.52
C SER A 181 -6.51 3.88 6.63
N TYR A 182 -7.14 3.84 5.48
CA TYR A 182 -6.88 2.87 4.42
C TYR A 182 -6.67 3.65 3.12
N VAL A 183 -5.49 3.50 2.53
CA VAL A 183 -5.10 4.22 1.32
C VAL A 183 -4.58 3.23 0.30
N ALA A 184 -5.04 3.35 -0.94
CA ALA A 184 -4.55 2.53 -2.04
C ALA A 184 -3.56 3.29 -2.92
N TYR A 185 -2.53 2.60 -3.41
CA TYR A 185 -1.58 3.07 -4.40
C TYR A 185 -1.63 2.19 -5.67
N SER A 186 -1.10 2.68 -6.77
CA SER A 186 -0.95 1.92 -8.01
C SER A 186 0.51 1.86 -8.42
N VAL A 187 0.94 0.71 -8.95
CA VAL A 187 2.32 0.48 -9.42
C VAL A 187 2.45 0.87 -10.88
N TRP A 188 1.55 0.36 -11.72
CA TRP A 188 1.57 0.59 -13.17
C TRP A 188 0.63 1.71 -13.62
N GLY A 189 -0.09 2.27 -12.67
CA GLY A 189 -0.61 3.60 -12.66
C GLY A 189 -1.81 3.91 -13.53
N ASP A 190 -3.01 3.83 -12.95
CA ASP A 190 -4.24 4.29 -13.58
C ASP A 190 -5.11 5.13 -12.63
N PHE A 191 -4.50 5.80 -11.65
CA PHE A 191 -5.26 6.76 -10.87
C PHE A 191 -5.37 8.08 -11.61
N GLU A 192 -6.59 8.58 -11.69
CA GLU A 192 -6.89 9.90 -12.21
C GLU A 192 -7.30 10.84 -11.08
N PRO A 193 -6.92 12.12 -11.13
CA PRO A 193 -7.36 13.10 -10.16
C PRO A 193 -8.88 13.21 -10.13
N ALA A 194 -9.45 13.46 -8.95
CA ALA A 194 -10.87 13.79 -8.83
C ALA A 194 -11.16 15.06 -9.67
N GLY A 195 -12.23 15.05 -10.47
CA GLY A 195 -12.61 16.18 -11.33
C GLY A 195 -12.18 16.09 -12.79
N GLY A 196 -11.36 15.12 -13.18
CA GLY A 196 -11.08 14.84 -14.60
C GLY A 196 -12.31 14.35 -15.36
N VAL A 197 -12.26 14.47 -16.70
CA VAL A 197 -13.28 13.91 -17.59
C VAL A 197 -13.46 12.43 -17.27
N ALA A 198 -14.69 11.95 -17.20
CA ALA A 198 -15.02 10.58 -16.83
C ALA A 198 -14.23 9.58 -17.68
N SER A 199 -13.19 9.03 -17.12
CA SER A 199 -12.47 7.92 -17.71
C SER A 199 -12.88 6.60 -17.04
N ARG A 200 -12.43 5.51 -17.62
CA ARG A 200 -12.68 4.16 -17.11
C ARG A 200 -11.79 3.79 -15.92
N GLY A 201 -10.88 4.68 -15.48
CA GLY A 201 -9.90 4.44 -14.42
C GLY A 201 -10.44 4.69 -13.01
N LEU A 202 -9.71 4.23 -12.01
CA LEU A 202 -9.94 4.59 -10.62
C LEU A 202 -9.46 6.04 -10.38
N ARG A 203 -10.29 6.83 -9.69
CA ARG A 203 -9.91 8.20 -9.36
C ARG A 203 -9.09 8.25 -8.09
N ALA A 204 -7.99 8.99 -8.14
CA ALA A 204 -7.25 9.39 -6.96
C ALA A 204 -7.96 10.57 -6.28
N ASP A 205 -7.96 10.56 -4.98
CA ASP A 205 -8.46 11.68 -4.16
C ASP A 205 -7.33 12.36 -3.36
N LYS A 206 -6.15 11.77 -3.33
CA LYS A 206 -4.97 12.26 -2.63
C LYS A 206 -3.75 12.27 -3.55
N GLY A 207 -2.81 13.16 -3.24
CA GLY A 207 -1.55 13.25 -3.97
C GLY A 207 -0.38 13.70 -3.10
N ILE A 208 0.83 13.36 -3.52
CA ILE A 208 2.08 13.90 -2.96
C ILE A 208 2.87 14.49 -4.12
N LEU A 209 3.19 15.76 -4.04
CA LEU A 209 4.14 16.41 -4.92
C LEU A 209 5.51 16.39 -4.26
N ALA A 210 6.42 15.66 -4.88
CA ALA A 210 7.78 15.42 -4.40
C ALA A 210 8.81 16.20 -5.21
N GLU A 211 9.91 16.58 -4.55
CA GLU A 211 11.03 17.24 -5.19
C GLU A 211 11.95 16.23 -5.92
N PRO A 212 12.83 16.70 -6.81
CA PRO A 212 13.80 15.83 -7.49
C PRO A 212 14.70 15.02 -6.53
N ALA A 213 14.99 15.54 -5.34
CA ALA A 213 15.77 14.84 -4.32
C ALA A 213 15.03 13.63 -3.75
N ASP A 214 13.71 13.73 -3.58
CA ASP A 214 12.86 12.62 -3.10
C ASP A 214 12.75 11.53 -4.16
N GLU A 215 12.56 11.91 -5.43
CA GLU A 215 12.58 10.98 -6.56
C GLU A 215 13.94 10.30 -6.71
N ALA A 216 15.04 11.01 -6.48
CA ALA A 216 16.37 10.41 -6.53
C ALA A 216 16.57 9.32 -5.48
N LYS A 217 16.01 9.46 -4.27
CA LYS A 217 16.02 8.39 -3.24
C LYS A 217 15.26 7.16 -3.71
N VAL A 218 14.05 7.34 -4.25
CA VAL A 218 13.28 6.22 -4.83
C VAL A 218 14.07 5.57 -5.97
N GLY A 219 14.71 6.37 -6.84
CA GLY A 219 15.55 5.86 -7.91
C GLY A 219 16.69 4.97 -7.41
N ARG A 220 17.38 5.35 -6.32
CA ARG A 220 18.42 4.51 -5.70
C ARG A 220 17.84 3.24 -5.09
N ALA A 221 16.71 3.33 -4.40
CA ALA A 221 16.03 2.16 -3.86
C ALA A 221 15.69 1.14 -4.96
N LEU A 222 15.14 1.60 -6.08
CA LEU A 222 14.78 0.75 -7.20
C LEU A 222 16.01 0.12 -7.90
N GLN A 223 17.15 0.81 -7.92
CA GLN A 223 18.42 0.28 -8.43
C GLN A 223 18.99 -0.88 -7.59
N ALA A 224 18.53 -1.07 -6.36
CA ALA A 224 18.94 -2.20 -5.53
C ALA A 224 18.39 -3.55 -6.05
N PHE A 225 17.30 -3.55 -6.82
CA PHE A 225 16.65 -4.75 -7.38
C PHE A 225 17.34 -5.24 -8.68
N ARG A 226 18.63 -5.53 -8.59
CA ARG A 226 19.45 -5.96 -9.75
C ARG A 226 18.99 -7.23 -10.42
N SER A 227 18.42 -8.18 -9.65
CA SER A 227 17.84 -9.39 -10.21
C SER A 227 16.68 -9.11 -11.18
N GLN A 228 16.10 -7.90 -11.09
CA GLN A 228 14.96 -7.42 -11.89
C GLN A 228 15.36 -6.38 -12.94
N ASP A 229 16.64 -6.17 -13.23
CA ASP A 229 17.14 -5.08 -14.10
C ASP A 229 16.40 -4.97 -15.44
N ARG A 230 16.08 -6.11 -16.07
CA ARG A 230 15.39 -6.14 -17.38
C ARG A 230 13.98 -5.53 -17.33
N ILE A 231 13.27 -5.74 -16.22
CA ILE A 231 11.92 -5.20 -16.02
C ILE A 231 12.01 -3.82 -15.40
N MET A 232 12.92 -3.64 -14.44
CA MET A 232 13.03 -2.43 -13.63
C MET A 232 13.37 -1.20 -14.46
N GLN A 233 14.26 -1.30 -15.45
CA GLN A 233 14.63 -0.16 -16.30
C GLN A 233 13.42 0.45 -17.00
N GLN A 234 12.56 -0.38 -17.60
CA GLN A 234 11.36 0.09 -18.29
C GLN A 234 10.33 0.65 -17.31
N THR A 235 10.13 -0.03 -16.18
CA THR A 235 9.17 0.39 -15.15
C THR A 235 9.58 1.71 -14.51
N VAL A 236 10.87 1.91 -14.21
CA VAL A 236 11.41 3.18 -13.67
C VAL A 236 11.28 4.31 -14.68
N ALA A 237 11.58 4.06 -15.95
CA ALA A 237 11.45 5.07 -17.00
C ALA A 237 9.97 5.49 -17.17
N ALA A 238 9.05 4.52 -17.24
CA ALA A 238 7.61 4.78 -17.32
C ALA A 238 7.10 5.52 -16.08
N ARG A 239 7.55 5.13 -14.88
CA ARG A 239 7.22 5.81 -13.63
C ARG A 239 7.62 7.28 -13.67
N ARG A 240 8.88 7.57 -14.01
CA ARG A 240 9.38 8.95 -14.08
C ARG A 240 8.60 9.79 -15.08
N SER A 241 8.34 9.28 -16.28
CA SER A 241 7.57 9.97 -17.31
C SER A 241 6.15 10.32 -16.86
N ARG A 242 5.44 9.37 -16.26
CA ARG A 242 4.05 9.56 -15.83
C ARG A 242 3.89 10.50 -14.64
N ARG A 243 4.89 10.55 -13.76
CA ARG A 243 4.82 11.32 -12.51
C ARG A 243 5.40 12.71 -12.61
N ARG A 244 6.14 13.01 -13.66
CA ARG A 244 6.76 14.32 -13.85
C ARG A 244 5.70 15.37 -14.18
N SER A 245 5.73 16.48 -13.44
CA SER A 245 5.00 17.72 -13.72
C SER A 245 5.98 18.89 -13.77
N ASP A 246 5.50 20.08 -14.12
CA ASP A 246 6.30 21.32 -14.10
C ASP A 246 6.72 21.72 -12.68
N GLU A 247 5.98 21.24 -11.66
CA GLU A 247 6.24 21.56 -10.25
C GLU A 247 7.07 20.46 -9.53
N GLY A 248 7.27 19.29 -10.12
CA GLY A 248 7.98 18.18 -9.51
C GLY A 248 7.47 16.80 -9.94
N TYR A 249 7.44 15.86 -9.00
CA TYR A 249 6.97 14.50 -9.25
C TYR A 249 5.71 14.22 -8.42
N LEU A 250 4.61 13.89 -9.09
CA LEU A 250 3.32 13.63 -8.47
C LEU A 250 3.11 12.11 -8.25
N GLU A 251 2.81 11.72 -7.02
CA GLU A 251 2.38 10.37 -6.67
C GLU A 251 0.91 10.42 -6.20
N LEU A 252 0.07 9.55 -6.76
CA LEU A 252 -1.37 9.58 -6.56
C LEU A 252 -1.83 8.44 -5.65
N TYR A 253 -2.88 8.71 -4.87
CA TYR A 253 -3.47 7.77 -3.93
C TYR A 253 -4.98 7.86 -3.92
N ARG A 254 -5.60 6.80 -3.43
CA ARG A 254 -7.04 6.73 -3.23
C ARG A 254 -7.36 6.34 -1.80
N THR A 255 -8.19 7.13 -1.13
CA THR A 255 -8.79 6.75 0.14
C THR A 255 -9.76 5.59 -0.08
N VAL A 256 -9.67 4.57 0.78
CA VAL A 256 -10.56 3.41 0.74
C VAL A 256 -11.41 3.41 2.00
N CYS A 257 -12.72 3.57 1.83
CA CYS A 257 -13.68 3.49 2.93
C CYS A 257 -14.01 2.03 3.22
N ILE A 258 -13.67 1.56 4.42
CA ILE A 258 -13.89 0.19 4.86
C ILE A 258 -14.84 0.21 6.05
N ARG A 259 -15.85 -0.68 6.02
CA ARG A 259 -16.85 -0.79 7.10
C ARG A 259 -17.48 0.55 7.44
N SER A 260 -17.94 1.29 6.43
CA SER A 260 -18.71 2.51 6.64
C SER A 260 -19.91 2.23 7.58
N SER A 261 -20.15 3.15 8.49
CA SER A 261 -21.34 3.06 9.35
C SER A 261 -22.60 3.13 8.50
N ILE A 262 -23.58 2.30 8.83
CA ILE A 262 -24.90 2.34 8.21
C ILE A 262 -25.62 3.59 8.74
N ASP A 263 -25.96 4.51 7.84
CA ASP A 263 -26.74 5.71 8.16
C ASP A 263 -28.14 5.60 7.54
N TYR A 264 -29.15 5.46 8.36
CA TYR A 264 -30.55 5.37 7.94
C TYR A 264 -31.22 6.74 7.73
N ARG A 265 -30.61 7.85 8.17
CA ARG A 265 -31.24 9.19 8.11
C ARG A 265 -31.68 9.58 6.72
N PRO A 266 -30.89 9.33 5.63
CA PRO A 266 -31.37 9.64 4.27
C PRO A 266 -32.63 8.85 3.89
N TYR A 267 -32.72 7.60 4.29
CA TYR A 267 -33.88 6.75 4.00
C TYR A 267 -35.12 7.17 4.79
N VAL A 268 -34.95 7.56 6.07
CA VAL A 268 -36.03 8.10 6.88
C VAL A 268 -36.60 9.39 6.27
N SER A 269 -35.74 10.23 5.68
CA SER A 269 -36.20 11.43 4.96
C SER A 269 -37.03 11.07 3.72
N VAL A 270 -36.59 10.06 2.95
CA VAL A 270 -37.33 9.59 1.75
C VAL A 270 -38.68 9.00 2.14
N LEU A 271 -38.74 8.20 3.23
CA LEU A 271 -39.98 7.59 3.69
C LEU A 271 -41.10 8.60 3.97
N LYS A 272 -40.77 9.81 4.43
CA LYS A 272 -41.75 10.87 4.66
C LYS A 272 -42.45 11.32 3.38
N ASN A 273 -41.82 11.13 2.23
CA ASN A 273 -42.32 11.51 0.93
C ASN A 273 -42.96 10.33 0.15
N CYS A 274 -42.88 9.12 0.68
CA CYS A 274 -43.51 7.95 0.07
C CYS A 274 -45.04 8.03 0.24
N ARG A 275 -45.77 7.88 -0.87
CA ARG A 275 -47.24 7.75 -0.81
C ARG A 275 -47.62 6.36 -0.33
N ARG A 276 -48.58 6.25 0.58
CA ARG A 276 -49.22 4.96 0.89
C ARG A 276 -50.15 4.63 -0.27
N ILE A 277 -49.94 3.48 -0.89
CA ILE A 277 -50.77 2.93 -1.96
C ILE A 277 -51.90 2.13 -1.32
#